data_75ab4a3ba92ed4f2a8f21eeab5ede64b
#
_entry.id   75ab4a3ba92ed4f2a8f21eeab5ede64b
#
_cell.length_a   1.000
_cell.length_b   1.000
_cell.length_c   1.000
_cell.angle_alpha   90.00
_cell.angle_beta   90.00
_cell.angle_gamma   90.00
#
_symmetry.space_group_name_H-M   'P 1'
#
loop_
_entity.id
_entity.type
_entity.pdbx_description
1 polymer ?
#
loop_
_entity_poly.entity_id
_entity_poly.type
_entity_poly.pdbx_seq_one_letter_code
_entity_poly.pdbx_strand_id
1 'polypeptide(L)'
;MRKKIALVGAGNIGGTLAHLIGLKELGDVVLIDIADGMTKGKALDLAQSSTIENFNANMSGSSNYREMKGADVVIVTAGFQRRPGMTRDDLVEKNSAIIQTVGKGIKANCPNAFVI
;
A
#
# COMPACT_ATOMS: atom_id res chain seq x y z
N MET A 1 16.04 12.93 7.16
CA MET A 1 14.72 12.80 6.46
C MET A 1 14.23 11.38 6.58
N ARG A 2 12.96 11.20 6.90
CA ARG A 2 12.37 9.86 6.98
C ARG A 2 12.26 9.23 5.61
N LYS A 3 12.42 7.92 5.55
CA LYS A 3 12.12 7.16 4.35
C LYS A 3 10.61 7.14 4.12
N LYS A 4 10.21 7.07 2.86
CA LYS A 4 8.81 6.94 2.47
C LYS A 4 8.57 5.55 1.92
N ILE A 5 7.58 4.87 2.47
CA ILE A 5 7.22 3.50 2.12
C ILE A 5 5.78 3.51 1.59
N ALA A 6 5.63 3.11 0.34
CA ALA A 6 4.32 2.97 -0.28
C ALA A 6 3.87 1.50 -0.22
N LEU A 7 2.66 1.29 0.27
CA LEU A 7 2.03 -0.02 0.32
C LEU A 7 0.88 -0.04 -0.69
N VAL A 8 1.03 -0.80 -1.76
CA VAL A 8 0.00 -0.95 -2.78
C VAL A 8 -0.84 -2.18 -2.47
N GLY A 9 -2.04 -1.93 -2.01
CA GLY A 9 -2.95 -2.91 -1.44
C GLY A 9 -3.16 -2.61 0.05
N ALA A 10 -4.38 -2.20 0.41
CA ALA A 10 -4.75 -1.84 1.79
C ALA A 10 -5.64 -2.91 2.45
N GLY A 11 -5.49 -4.16 2.03
CA GLY A 11 -6.14 -5.31 2.64
C GLY A 11 -5.56 -5.64 4.02
N ASN A 12 -5.76 -6.86 4.48
CA ASN A 12 -5.28 -7.28 5.79
C ASN A 12 -3.75 -7.24 5.89
N ILE A 13 -3.06 -7.71 4.86
CA ILE A 13 -1.59 -7.72 4.84
C ILE A 13 -1.05 -6.29 4.79
N GLY A 14 -1.56 -5.47 3.86
CA GLY A 14 -1.12 -4.07 3.72
C GLY A 14 -1.35 -3.26 4.99
N GLY A 15 -2.51 -3.39 5.62
CA GLY A 15 -2.80 -2.72 6.89
C GLY A 15 -1.90 -3.18 8.04
N THR A 16 -1.63 -4.47 8.14
CA THR A 16 -0.72 -5.03 9.15
C THR A 16 0.72 -4.55 8.92
N LEU A 17 1.18 -4.53 7.67
CA LEU A 17 2.50 -4.00 7.33
C LEU A 17 2.62 -2.52 7.72
N ALA A 18 1.62 -1.70 7.41
CA ALA A 18 1.60 -0.29 7.79
C ALA A 18 1.76 -0.11 9.29
N HIS A 19 1.04 -0.89 10.08
CA HIS A 19 1.13 -0.86 11.53
C HIS A 19 2.54 -1.24 12.03
N LEU A 20 3.10 -2.33 11.53
CA LEU A 20 4.44 -2.78 11.90
C LEU A 20 5.53 -1.77 11.49
N ILE A 21 5.40 -1.15 10.32
CA ILE A 21 6.32 -0.10 9.86
C ILE A 21 6.27 1.09 10.82
N GLY A 22 5.07 1.49 11.23
CA GLY A 22 4.89 2.56 12.21
C GLY A 22 5.53 2.23 13.55
N LEU A 23 5.21 1.07 14.12
CA LEU A 23 5.75 0.62 15.41
C LEU A 23 7.28 0.57 15.44
N LYS A 24 7.88 0.15 14.33
CA LYS A 24 9.34 0.07 14.18
C LYS A 24 9.97 1.37 13.70
N GLU A 25 9.16 2.39 13.44
CA GLU A 25 9.59 3.69 12.91
C GLU A 25 10.51 3.60 11.69
N LEU A 26 10.19 2.69 10.76
CA LEU A 26 10.99 2.46 9.56
C LEU A 26 10.84 3.58 8.52
N GLY A 27 9.75 4.32 8.57
CA GLY A 27 9.49 5.43 7.65
C GLY A 27 8.03 5.89 7.70
N ASP A 28 7.72 6.89 6.90
CA ASP A 28 6.35 7.35 6.67
C ASP A 28 5.66 6.43 5.67
N VAL A 29 4.38 6.18 5.87
CA VAL A 29 3.62 5.21 5.07
C VAL A 29 2.53 5.89 4.27
N VAL A 30 2.42 5.53 3.01
CA VAL A 30 1.25 5.79 2.19
C VAL A 30 0.62 4.47 1.75
N LEU A 31 -0.65 4.28 2.10
CA LEU A 31 -1.46 3.16 1.64
C LEU A 31 -2.14 3.53 0.33
N ILE A 32 -2.01 2.72 -0.69
CA ILE A 32 -2.66 2.90 -2.00
C ILE A 32 -3.60 1.72 -2.26
N ASP A 33 -4.85 2.01 -2.52
CA ASP A 33 -5.84 1.01 -2.92
C ASP A 33 -6.96 1.67 -3.73
N ILE A 34 -7.67 0.89 -4.52
CA ILE A 34 -8.83 1.36 -5.26
C ILE A 34 -9.99 1.78 -4.35
N ALA A 35 -10.08 1.22 -3.15
CA ALA A 35 -11.09 1.55 -2.15
C ALA A 35 -10.64 2.77 -1.31
N ASP A 36 -10.77 3.95 -1.86
CA ASP A 36 -10.25 5.21 -1.29
C ASP A 36 -10.71 5.44 0.16
N GLY A 37 -12.01 5.31 0.42
CA GLY A 37 -12.57 5.52 1.76
C GLY A 37 -12.02 4.54 2.81
N MET A 38 -11.92 3.26 2.46
CA MET A 38 -11.33 2.24 3.33
C MET A 38 -9.86 2.53 3.59
N THR A 39 -9.13 2.90 2.57
CA THR A 39 -7.70 3.18 2.63
C THR A 39 -7.41 4.38 3.54
N LYS A 40 -8.15 5.45 3.38
CA LYS A 40 -8.07 6.64 4.24
C LYS A 40 -8.47 6.32 5.67
N GLY A 41 -9.52 5.54 5.86
CA GLY A 41 -9.98 5.13 7.18
C GLY A 41 -8.95 4.31 7.93
N LYS A 42 -8.31 3.35 7.26
CA LYS A 42 -7.21 2.55 7.84
C LYS A 42 -6.01 3.42 8.22
N ALA A 43 -5.61 4.31 7.32
CA ALA A 43 -4.50 5.22 7.59
C ALA A 43 -4.79 6.12 8.79
N LEU A 44 -6.00 6.65 8.90
CA LEU A 44 -6.42 7.48 10.03
C LEU A 44 -6.42 6.67 11.34
N ASP A 45 -6.95 5.46 11.32
CA ASP A 45 -6.99 4.58 12.48
C ASP A 45 -5.57 4.27 13.00
N LEU A 46 -4.65 3.95 12.10
CA LEU A 46 -3.25 3.73 12.44
C LEU A 46 -2.57 5.00 12.96
N ALA A 47 -2.84 6.14 12.34
CA ALA A 47 -2.30 7.43 12.79
C ALA A 47 -2.77 7.77 14.22
N GLN A 48 -4.02 7.49 14.54
CA GLN A 48 -4.57 7.69 15.89
C GLN A 48 -3.95 6.74 16.91
N SER A 49 -3.56 5.53 16.52
CA SER A 49 -2.88 4.60 17.42
C SER A 49 -1.47 5.07 17.83
N SER A 50 -0.88 5.98 17.08
CA SER A 50 0.47 6.49 17.32
C SER A 50 0.64 7.10 18.72
N THR A 51 -0.39 7.70 19.24
CA THR A 51 -0.40 8.31 20.58
C THR A 51 -0.22 7.26 21.68
N ILE A 52 -0.83 6.08 21.51
CA ILE A 52 -0.75 4.97 22.48
C ILE A 52 0.53 4.16 22.25
N GLU A 53 0.85 3.88 20.98
CA GLU A 53 1.97 3.04 20.58
C GLU A 53 3.30 3.81 20.52
N ASN A 54 3.25 5.12 20.68
CA ASN A 54 4.40 6.01 20.79
C ASN A 54 5.32 5.99 19.55
N PHE A 55 4.75 6.13 18.37
CA PHE A 55 5.51 6.34 17.13
C PHE A 55 5.13 7.63 16.42
N ASN A 56 6.03 8.17 15.59
CA ASN A 56 5.86 9.45 14.89
C ASN A 56 5.72 9.34 13.38
N ALA A 57 5.64 8.13 12.84
CA ALA A 57 5.48 7.93 11.40
C ALA A 57 4.16 8.52 10.90
N ASN A 58 4.20 9.23 9.77
CA ASN A 58 2.99 9.68 9.10
C ASN A 58 2.31 8.51 8.41
N MET A 59 1.00 8.44 8.54
CA MET A 59 0.16 7.45 7.89
C MET A 59 -0.85 8.17 7.01
N SER A 60 -0.84 7.90 5.71
CA SER A 60 -1.80 8.46 4.77
C SER A 60 -2.35 7.37 3.85
N GLY A 61 -3.52 7.59 3.29
CA GLY A 61 -4.17 6.66 2.38
C GLY A 61 -4.79 7.39 1.19
N SER A 62 -4.72 6.79 0.02
CA SER A 62 -5.26 7.36 -1.21
C SER A 62 -5.54 6.28 -2.24
N SER A 63 -6.40 6.58 -3.21
CA SER A 63 -6.56 5.80 -4.44
C SER A 63 -5.69 6.33 -5.59
N ASN A 64 -4.97 7.43 -5.37
CA ASN A 64 -4.19 8.09 -6.39
C ASN A 64 -2.71 7.69 -6.29
N TYR A 65 -2.17 7.08 -7.33
CA TYR A 65 -0.76 6.67 -7.40
C TYR A 65 0.23 7.84 -7.27
N ARG A 66 -0.20 9.08 -7.55
CA ARG A 66 0.66 10.26 -7.37
C ARG A 66 1.13 10.44 -5.94
N GLU A 67 0.36 9.96 -4.97
CA GLU A 67 0.73 10.02 -3.56
C GLU A 67 1.95 9.15 -3.21
N MET A 68 2.33 8.22 -4.10
CA MET A 68 3.57 7.44 -3.95
C MET A 68 4.82 8.22 -4.36
N LYS A 69 4.68 9.41 -4.92
CA LYS A 69 5.83 10.20 -5.40
C LYS A 69 6.88 10.34 -4.30
N GLY A 70 8.12 10.04 -4.66
CA GLY A 70 9.24 10.09 -3.73
C GLY A 70 9.37 8.89 -2.81
N ALA A 71 8.58 7.83 -3.00
CA ALA A 71 8.74 6.60 -2.22
C ALA A 71 10.12 5.98 -2.43
N ASP A 72 10.74 5.57 -1.34
CA ASP A 72 12.01 4.84 -1.35
C ASP A 72 11.80 3.35 -1.53
N VAL A 73 10.71 2.83 -0.96
CA VAL A 73 10.33 1.41 -1.03
C VAL A 73 8.85 1.32 -1.39
N VAL A 74 8.52 0.38 -2.26
CA VAL A 74 7.14 0.03 -2.59
C VAL A 74 6.93 -1.46 -2.31
N ILE A 75 5.94 -1.77 -1.49
CA ILE A 75 5.56 -3.16 -1.22
C ILE A 75 4.19 -3.40 -1.86
N VAL A 76 4.10 -4.38 -2.75
CA VAL A 76 2.89 -4.68 -3.51
C VAL A 76 2.23 -5.93 -2.94
N THR A 77 1.06 -5.74 -2.34
CA THR A 77 0.20 -6.83 -1.87
C THR A 77 -1.15 -6.82 -2.60
N ALA A 78 -1.28 -5.97 -3.61
CA ALA A 78 -2.49 -5.87 -4.40
C ALA A 78 -2.74 -7.16 -5.20
N GLY A 79 -4.00 -7.55 -5.28
CA GLY A 79 -4.41 -8.72 -6.02
C GLY A 79 -5.88 -9.01 -5.84
N PHE A 80 -6.42 -9.80 -6.75
CA PHE A 80 -7.78 -10.27 -6.70
C PHE A 80 -7.84 -11.63 -6.02
N GLN A 81 -8.73 -11.80 -5.05
CA GLN A 81 -8.91 -13.07 -4.36
C GLN A 81 -9.69 -14.04 -5.23
N ARG A 82 -9.30 -15.29 -5.19
CA ARG A 82 -10.03 -16.37 -5.87
C ARG A 82 -11.44 -16.47 -5.31
N ARG A 83 -12.43 -16.47 -6.22
CA ARG A 83 -13.84 -16.68 -5.87
C ARG A 83 -14.31 -18.05 -6.37
N PRO A 84 -15.35 -18.64 -5.75
CA PRO A 84 -15.95 -19.86 -6.26
C PRO A 84 -16.33 -19.72 -7.73
N GLY A 85 -16.06 -20.77 -8.52
CA GLY A 85 -16.32 -20.79 -9.96
C GLY A 85 -15.23 -20.19 -10.84
N MET A 86 -14.18 -19.60 -10.26
CA MET A 86 -13.03 -19.11 -11.01
C MET A 86 -12.01 -20.22 -11.27
N THR A 87 -11.53 -20.30 -12.51
CA THR A 87 -10.36 -21.11 -12.86
C THR A 87 -9.07 -20.42 -12.43
N ARG A 88 -7.97 -21.17 -12.42
CA ARG A 88 -6.64 -20.62 -12.17
C ARG A 88 -6.26 -19.59 -13.24
N ASP A 89 -6.61 -19.84 -14.48
CA ASP A 89 -6.32 -18.96 -15.61
C ASP A 89 -7.10 -17.64 -15.50
N ASP A 90 -8.36 -17.68 -15.07
CA ASP A 90 -9.15 -16.47 -14.78
C ASP A 90 -8.48 -15.59 -13.73
N LEU A 91 -7.96 -16.21 -12.67
CA LEU A 91 -7.26 -15.50 -11.59
C LEU A 91 -5.96 -14.87 -12.09
N VAL A 92 -5.17 -15.59 -12.87
CA VAL A 92 -3.93 -15.09 -13.48
C VAL A 92 -4.22 -13.91 -14.38
N GLU A 93 -5.24 -13.97 -15.22
CA GLU A 93 -5.61 -12.88 -16.12
C GLU A 93 -5.98 -11.61 -15.34
N LYS A 94 -6.84 -11.73 -14.32
CA LYS A 94 -7.23 -10.59 -13.47
C LYS A 94 -6.07 -10.00 -12.71
N ASN A 95 -5.23 -10.81 -12.09
CA ASN A 95 -4.06 -10.35 -11.36
C ASN A 95 -3.00 -9.73 -12.27
N SER A 96 -2.83 -10.26 -13.48
CA SER A 96 -1.93 -9.67 -14.48
C SER A 96 -2.34 -8.24 -14.83
N ALA A 97 -3.63 -7.99 -15.03
CA ALA A 97 -4.13 -6.64 -15.30
C ALA A 97 -3.88 -5.68 -14.12
N ILE A 98 -4.10 -6.15 -12.89
CA ILE A 98 -3.85 -5.37 -11.67
C ILE A 98 -2.36 -5.02 -11.57
N ILE A 99 -1.48 -6.00 -11.72
CA ILE A 99 -0.03 -5.80 -11.60
C ILE A 99 0.49 -4.89 -12.70
N GLN A 100 -0.05 -4.95 -13.92
CA GLN A 100 0.30 -4.00 -14.97
C GLN A 100 -0.06 -2.57 -14.59
N THR A 101 -1.23 -2.35 -14.03
CA THR A 101 -1.66 -1.02 -13.55
C THR A 101 -0.77 -0.52 -12.43
N VAL A 102 -0.46 -1.36 -11.47
CA VAL A 102 0.44 -1.06 -10.35
C VAL A 102 1.84 -0.72 -10.86
N GLY A 103 2.39 -1.54 -11.77
CA GLY A 103 3.70 -1.31 -12.35
C GLY A 103 3.81 0.01 -13.10
N LYS A 104 2.78 0.38 -13.86
CA LYS A 104 2.70 1.69 -14.53
C LYS A 104 2.66 2.84 -13.52
N GLY A 105 1.89 2.68 -12.44
CA GLY A 105 1.83 3.67 -11.36
C GLY A 105 3.18 3.88 -10.67
N ILE A 106 3.90 2.82 -10.37
CA ILE A 106 5.24 2.87 -9.78
C ILE A 106 6.22 3.57 -10.72
N LYS A 107 6.25 3.13 -11.98
CA LYS A 107 7.13 3.70 -13.00
C LYS A 107 6.93 5.20 -13.18
N ALA A 108 5.69 5.66 -13.16
CA ALA A 108 5.34 7.07 -13.36
C ALA A 108 5.66 7.95 -12.14
N ASN A 109 5.57 7.41 -10.92
CA ASN A 109 5.60 8.22 -9.70
C ASN A 109 6.85 8.01 -8.83
N CYS A 110 7.42 6.82 -8.83
CA CYS A 110 8.60 6.49 -8.03
C CYS A 110 9.50 5.45 -8.71
N PRO A 111 10.05 5.79 -9.90
CA PRO A 111 10.80 4.82 -10.73
C PRO A 111 12.08 4.29 -10.07
N ASN A 112 12.60 4.99 -9.08
CA ASN A 112 13.83 4.61 -8.37
C ASN A 112 13.57 3.86 -7.06
N ALA A 113 12.30 3.59 -6.73
CA ALA A 113 11.97 2.86 -5.52
C ALA A 113 12.41 1.40 -5.60
N PHE A 114 12.79 0.85 -4.45
CA PHE A 114 12.98 -0.59 -4.31
C PHE A 114 11.61 -1.25 -4.19
N VAL A 115 11.33 -2.23 -5.03
CA VAL A 115 10.01 -2.88 -5.10
C VAL A 115 10.07 -4.32 -4.57
N ILE A 116 9.14 -4.63 -3.66
CA ILE A 116 8.97 -5.95 -3.05
C ILE A 116 7.60 -6.49 -3.44
#